data_99a3d6ed8e1af4884c5222372f99f886
#
_entry.id   99a3d6ed8e1af4884c5222372f99f886
#
_cell.length_a   1.000
_cell.length_b   1.000
_cell.length_c   1.000
_cell.angle_alpha   90.00
_cell.angle_beta   90.00
_cell.angle_gamma   90.00
#
_symmetry.space_group_name_H-M   'P 1'
#
loop_
_entity.id
_entity.type
_entity.pdbx_description
1 polymer ?
#
loop_
_entity_poly.entity_id
_entity_poly.type
_entity_poly.pdbx_seq_one_letter_code
_entity_poly.pdbx_strand_id
1 'polypeptide(L)'
;TSPRIFADSFYNSKDIIFLSFFIITIYYSFNFLKTKKNKYLFLSSLSLSLLTSVRVIGFYVFLILILFIILEILENKKNRADIKSFLKITFLYFILTYLLWPFLWVNPIENFIYSLSTMSNYNWNASVFYLGKFHHSYYLPWHYSIVWIAISNSIGVVILIFFSIAIFFRRILNRFLKITEKNIEFSFWK
;
A
#
# COMPACT_ATOMS: atom_id res chain seq x y z
N THR A 1 -7.97 19.80 6.27
CA THR A 1 -6.65 19.33 5.75
C THR A 1 -5.62 19.44 6.86
N SER A 2 -4.77 18.41 7.04
CA SER A 2 -3.66 18.49 7.99
C SER A 2 -2.71 19.61 7.56
N PRO A 3 -2.33 20.56 8.46
CA PRO A 3 -1.39 21.63 8.13
C PRO A 3 -0.07 21.09 7.58
N ARG A 4 0.38 19.95 8.08
CA ARG A 4 1.60 19.28 7.61
C ARG A 4 1.48 18.81 6.16
N ILE A 5 0.40 18.10 5.81
CA ILE A 5 0.18 17.64 4.42
C ILE A 5 0.11 18.83 3.46
N PHE A 6 -0.52 19.92 3.90
CA PHE A 6 -0.58 21.16 3.12
C PHE A 6 0.81 21.77 2.92
N ALA A 7 1.61 21.90 3.96
CA ALA A 7 2.97 22.42 3.86
C ALA A 7 3.86 21.50 2.99
N ASP A 8 3.82 20.19 3.20
CA ASP A 8 4.58 19.20 2.44
C ASP A 8 4.23 19.23 0.94
N SER A 9 3.01 19.64 0.57
CA SER A 9 2.62 19.74 -0.84
C SER A 9 3.46 20.74 -1.65
N PHE A 10 4.09 21.70 -0.99
CA PHE A 10 4.97 22.68 -1.64
C PHE A 10 6.44 22.27 -1.68
N TYR A 11 6.88 21.45 -0.71
CA TYR A 11 8.30 21.12 -0.54
C TYR A 11 8.63 19.67 -0.84
N ASN A 12 7.69 18.76 -0.65
CA ASN A 12 7.90 17.34 -0.81
C ASN A 12 7.07 16.77 -1.98
N SER A 13 7.53 17.04 -3.18
CA SER A 13 6.83 16.66 -4.41
C SER A 13 6.62 15.15 -4.55
N LYS A 14 7.54 14.31 -4.03
CA LYS A 14 7.44 12.85 -4.20
C LYS A 14 6.40 12.22 -3.28
N ASP A 15 6.36 12.61 -2.00
CA ASP A 15 5.50 11.98 -1.02
C ASP A 15 4.03 12.34 -1.20
N ILE A 16 3.75 13.58 -1.60
CA ILE A 16 2.37 14.02 -1.85
C ILE A 16 1.82 13.38 -3.13
N ILE A 17 2.62 13.29 -4.18
CA ILE A 17 2.22 12.58 -5.41
C ILE A 17 1.99 11.09 -5.10
N PHE A 18 2.89 10.46 -4.34
CA PHE A 18 2.71 9.07 -3.90
C PHE A 18 1.43 8.88 -3.11
N LEU A 19 1.14 9.75 -2.12
CA LEU A 19 -0.08 9.71 -1.33
C LEU A 19 -1.34 9.84 -2.21
N SER A 20 -1.31 10.76 -3.17
CA SER A 20 -2.43 10.97 -4.10
C SER A 20 -2.71 9.72 -4.93
N PHE A 21 -1.68 9.14 -5.55
CA PHE A 21 -1.84 7.89 -6.31
C PHE A 21 -2.21 6.70 -5.41
N PHE A 22 -1.74 6.67 -4.17
CA PHE A 22 -2.12 5.64 -3.20
C PHE A 22 -3.63 5.66 -2.92
N ILE A 23 -4.21 6.83 -2.65
CA ILE A 23 -5.65 6.98 -2.41
C ILE A 23 -6.46 6.59 -3.66
N ILE A 24 -6.04 7.07 -4.84
CA ILE A 24 -6.67 6.75 -6.12
C ILE A 24 -6.62 5.24 -6.38
N THR A 25 -5.47 4.61 -6.11
CA THR A 25 -5.28 3.17 -6.26
C THR A 25 -6.20 2.37 -5.36
N ILE A 26 -6.28 2.73 -4.07
CA ILE A 26 -7.19 2.08 -3.11
C ILE A 26 -8.64 2.19 -3.60
N TYR A 27 -9.07 3.37 -4.04
CA TYR A 27 -10.42 3.59 -4.55
C TYR A 27 -10.75 2.70 -5.76
N TYR A 28 -9.89 2.67 -6.77
CA TYR A 28 -10.13 1.86 -7.97
C TYR A 28 -9.99 0.37 -7.72
N SER A 29 -9.04 -0.05 -6.89
CA SER A 29 -8.87 -1.44 -6.49
C SER A 29 -10.08 -1.95 -5.72
N PHE A 30 -10.61 -1.17 -4.79
CA PHE A 30 -11.83 -1.52 -4.06
C PHE A 30 -13.04 -1.65 -4.99
N ASN A 31 -13.25 -0.68 -5.88
CA ASN A 31 -14.34 -0.74 -6.86
C ASN A 31 -14.17 -1.91 -7.83
N PHE A 32 -12.94 -2.27 -8.20
CA PHE A 32 -12.67 -3.45 -9.02
C PHE A 32 -13.05 -4.74 -8.28
N LEU A 33 -12.59 -4.92 -7.04
CA LEU A 33 -12.93 -6.10 -6.25
C LEU A 33 -14.45 -6.25 -6.07
N LYS A 34 -15.16 -5.13 -5.85
CA LYS A 34 -16.63 -5.13 -5.67
C LYS A 34 -17.41 -5.38 -6.95
N THR A 35 -17.01 -4.80 -8.09
CA THR A 35 -17.85 -4.78 -9.31
C THR A 35 -17.33 -5.66 -10.44
N LYS A 36 -16.04 -6.07 -10.38
CA LYS A 36 -15.34 -6.85 -11.42
C LYS A 36 -15.38 -6.24 -12.83
N LYS A 37 -15.68 -4.94 -12.95
CA LYS A 37 -15.75 -4.25 -14.24
C LYS A 37 -14.36 -3.98 -14.81
N ASN A 38 -14.17 -4.23 -16.11
CA ASN A 38 -12.89 -3.99 -16.80
C ASN A 38 -12.39 -2.53 -16.72
N LYS A 39 -13.30 -1.55 -16.61
CA LYS A 39 -12.94 -0.15 -16.40
C LYS A 39 -12.13 0.04 -15.12
N TYR A 40 -12.61 -0.52 -14.01
CA TYR A 40 -11.93 -0.41 -12.72
C TYR A 40 -10.66 -1.25 -12.66
N LEU A 41 -10.62 -2.38 -13.38
CA LEU A 41 -9.42 -3.18 -13.55
C LEU A 41 -8.31 -2.35 -14.24
N PHE A 42 -8.64 -1.68 -15.35
CA PHE A 42 -7.67 -0.83 -16.06
C PHE A 42 -7.21 0.36 -15.20
N LEU A 43 -8.15 1.07 -14.57
CA LEU A 43 -7.84 2.23 -13.73
C LEU A 43 -7.02 1.85 -12.48
N SER A 44 -7.29 0.69 -11.87
CA SER A 44 -6.48 0.19 -10.76
C SER A 44 -5.07 -0.19 -11.21
N SER A 45 -4.92 -0.88 -12.36
CA SER A 45 -3.61 -1.21 -12.91
C SER A 45 -2.80 0.03 -13.27
N LEU A 46 -3.44 1.03 -13.86
CA LEU A 46 -2.80 2.29 -14.23
C LEU A 46 -2.34 3.07 -12.99
N SER A 47 -3.21 3.23 -12.01
CA SER A 47 -2.86 3.94 -10.77
C SER A 47 -1.79 3.21 -9.96
N LEU A 48 -1.80 1.87 -9.91
CA LEU A 48 -0.76 1.04 -9.32
C LEU A 48 0.59 1.24 -10.01
N SER A 49 0.61 1.27 -11.34
CA SER A 49 1.82 1.48 -12.11
C SER A 49 2.40 2.87 -11.89
N LEU A 50 1.57 3.92 -11.87
CA LEU A 50 1.98 5.28 -11.54
C LEU A 50 2.52 5.35 -10.11
N LEU A 51 1.83 4.73 -9.16
CA LEU A 51 2.27 4.65 -7.75
C LEU A 51 3.67 4.03 -7.64
N THR A 52 3.90 2.91 -8.32
CA THR A 52 5.19 2.20 -8.31
C THR A 52 6.28 3.00 -9.02
N SER A 53 5.95 3.71 -10.09
CA SER A 53 6.89 4.57 -10.82
C SER A 53 7.35 5.78 -10.00
N VAL A 54 6.49 6.30 -9.12
CA VAL A 54 6.86 7.38 -8.18
C VAL A 54 7.76 6.86 -7.06
N ARG A 55 7.40 5.72 -6.47
CA ARG A 55 8.20 5.01 -5.46
C ARG A 55 7.99 3.51 -5.58
N VAL A 56 9.08 2.76 -5.67
CA VAL A 56 9.05 1.29 -5.80
C VAL A 56 8.26 0.60 -4.68
N ILE A 57 8.09 1.23 -3.52
CA ILE A 57 7.25 0.73 -2.41
C ILE A 57 5.78 0.54 -2.84
N GLY A 58 5.31 1.20 -3.91
CA GLY A 58 4.00 0.95 -4.52
C GLY A 58 3.79 -0.50 -4.96
N PHE A 59 4.88 -1.24 -5.24
CA PHE A 59 4.83 -2.67 -5.53
C PHE A 59 4.18 -3.50 -4.41
N TYR A 60 4.37 -3.13 -3.15
CA TYR A 60 3.70 -3.83 -2.04
C TYR A 60 2.18 -3.67 -2.07
N VAL A 61 1.68 -2.52 -2.56
CA VAL A 61 0.23 -2.31 -2.75
C VAL A 61 -0.32 -3.24 -3.83
N PHE A 62 0.45 -3.44 -4.92
CA PHE A 62 0.12 -4.45 -5.94
C PHE A 62 0.07 -5.86 -5.33
N LEU A 63 1.07 -6.25 -4.53
CA LEU A 63 1.07 -7.57 -3.87
C LEU A 63 -0.14 -7.76 -2.94
N ILE A 64 -0.53 -6.73 -2.20
CA ILE A 64 -1.73 -6.77 -1.35
C ILE A 64 -2.99 -6.97 -2.20
N LEU A 65 -3.14 -6.26 -3.32
CA LEU A 65 -4.28 -6.44 -4.22
C LEU A 65 -4.34 -7.85 -4.80
N ILE A 66 -3.19 -8.37 -5.24
CA ILE A 66 -3.07 -9.75 -5.74
C ILE A 66 -3.45 -10.76 -4.66
N LEU A 67 -3.01 -10.56 -3.42
CA LEU A 67 -3.39 -11.41 -2.29
C LEU A 67 -4.92 -11.44 -2.10
N PHE A 68 -5.59 -10.28 -2.15
CA PHE A 68 -7.05 -10.24 -2.06
C PHE A 68 -7.75 -11.01 -3.18
N ILE A 69 -7.25 -10.89 -4.43
CA ILE A 69 -7.80 -11.63 -5.57
C ILE A 69 -7.58 -13.15 -5.39
N ILE A 70 -6.40 -13.56 -4.91
CA ILE A 70 -6.10 -14.98 -4.64
C ILE A 70 -7.03 -15.53 -3.55
N LEU A 71 -7.22 -14.79 -2.46
CA LEU A 71 -8.14 -15.20 -1.39
C LEU A 71 -9.57 -15.37 -1.93
N GLU A 72 -10.02 -14.47 -2.78
CA GLU A 72 -11.35 -14.58 -3.42
C GLU A 72 -11.46 -15.79 -4.36
N ILE A 73 -10.39 -16.10 -5.11
CA ILE A 73 -10.34 -17.32 -5.95
C ILE A 73 -10.42 -18.59 -5.09
N LEU A 74 -9.72 -18.60 -3.94
CA LEU A 74 -9.72 -19.75 -3.02
C LEU A 74 -11.08 -19.96 -2.33
N GLU A 75 -11.76 -18.87 -1.98
CA GLU A 75 -13.11 -18.92 -1.40
C GLU A 75 -14.15 -19.41 -2.43
N ASN A 76 -14.14 -18.87 -3.63
CA ASN A 76 -15.09 -19.17 -4.70
C ASN A 76 -14.63 -20.33 -5.59
N LYS A 77 -14.46 -21.48 -5.03
CA LYS A 77 -13.93 -22.77 -5.59
C LYS A 77 -14.05 -23.07 -7.10
N LYS A 78 -14.32 -22.13 -8.01
CA LYS A 78 -14.33 -22.33 -9.49
C LYS A 78 -14.64 -21.09 -10.35
N ASN A 79 -14.47 -19.88 -9.89
CA ASN A 79 -14.85 -18.77 -10.77
C ASN A 79 -13.69 -18.44 -11.76
N ARG A 80 -13.79 -19.00 -12.99
CA ARG A 80 -12.84 -18.69 -14.09
C ARG A 80 -12.70 -17.18 -14.38
N ALA A 81 -13.69 -16.39 -14.02
CA ALA A 81 -13.66 -14.94 -14.18
C ALA A 81 -12.62 -14.28 -13.27
N ASP A 82 -12.43 -14.78 -12.05
CA ASP A 82 -11.47 -14.25 -11.09
C ASP A 82 -10.03 -14.59 -11.51
N ILE A 83 -9.80 -15.78 -12.07
CA ILE A 83 -8.48 -16.16 -12.63
C ILE A 83 -8.14 -15.29 -13.84
N LYS A 84 -9.11 -15.03 -14.75
CA LYS A 84 -8.91 -14.13 -15.87
C LYS A 84 -8.60 -12.69 -15.39
N SER A 85 -9.28 -12.24 -14.35
CA SER A 85 -9.04 -10.92 -13.74
C SER A 85 -7.66 -10.83 -13.12
N PHE A 86 -7.21 -11.87 -12.42
CA PHE A 86 -5.85 -11.98 -11.89
C PHE A 86 -4.80 -11.84 -13.00
N LEU A 87 -4.92 -12.63 -14.07
CA LEU A 87 -3.98 -12.57 -15.18
C LEU A 87 -3.98 -11.21 -15.89
N LYS A 88 -5.18 -10.63 -16.11
CA LYS A 88 -5.30 -9.31 -16.75
C LYS A 88 -4.68 -8.19 -15.92
N ILE A 89 -4.94 -8.14 -14.62
CA ILE A 89 -4.41 -7.07 -13.77
C ILE A 89 -2.91 -7.16 -13.63
N THR A 90 -2.37 -8.39 -13.47
CA THR A 90 -0.94 -8.65 -13.40
C THR A 90 -0.23 -8.23 -14.71
N PHE A 91 -0.77 -8.65 -15.85
CA PHE A 91 -0.23 -8.31 -17.15
C PHE A 91 -0.24 -6.81 -17.41
N LEU A 92 -1.39 -6.16 -17.19
CA LEU A 92 -1.51 -4.70 -17.36
C LEU A 92 -0.59 -3.93 -16.41
N TYR A 93 -0.49 -4.36 -15.16
CA TYR A 93 0.39 -3.73 -14.19
C TYR A 93 1.84 -3.73 -14.67
N PHE A 94 2.37 -4.89 -15.06
CA PHE A 94 3.78 -4.99 -15.50
C PHE A 94 4.03 -4.22 -16.79
N ILE A 95 3.13 -4.29 -17.78
CA ILE A 95 3.27 -3.51 -19.03
C ILE A 95 3.25 -2.01 -18.72
N LEU A 96 2.26 -1.54 -17.96
CA LEU A 96 2.14 -0.12 -17.66
C LEU A 96 3.31 0.38 -16.80
N THR A 97 3.79 -0.43 -15.85
CA THR A 97 4.96 -0.08 -15.06
C THR A 97 6.21 0.04 -15.94
N TYR A 98 6.42 -0.89 -16.86
CA TYR A 98 7.52 -0.81 -17.81
C TYR A 98 7.43 0.44 -18.71
N LEU A 99 6.25 0.74 -19.24
CA LEU A 99 6.04 1.91 -20.11
C LEU A 99 6.20 3.24 -19.37
N LEU A 100 5.70 3.33 -18.13
CA LEU A 100 5.68 4.57 -17.34
C LEU A 100 6.97 4.80 -16.54
N TRP A 101 7.86 3.82 -16.47
CA TRP A 101 9.11 3.93 -15.73
C TRP A 101 10.33 3.73 -16.64
N PRO A 102 10.86 4.80 -17.25
CA PRO A 102 11.95 4.71 -18.23
C PRO A 102 13.23 4.02 -17.72
N PHE A 103 13.47 4.05 -16.41
CA PHE A 103 14.59 3.36 -15.79
C PHE A 103 14.60 1.83 -16.05
N LEU A 104 13.41 1.25 -16.27
CA LEU A 104 13.27 -0.19 -16.58
C LEU A 104 13.56 -0.54 -18.04
N TRP A 105 13.68 0.42 -18.95
CA TRP A 105 13.76 0.15 -20.39
C TRP A 105 15.05 -0.55 -20.82
N VAL A 106 16.15 -0.33 -20.12
CA VAL A 106 17.45 -0.95 -20.46
C VAL A 106 17.51 -2.38 -19.91
N ASN A 107 17.40 -2.56 -18.60
CA ASN A 107 17.46 -3.85 -17.90
C ASN A 107 16.32 -3.97 -16.90
N PRO A 108 15.10 -4.37 -17.33
CA PRO A 108 13.90 -4.24 -16.51
C PRO A 108 13.96 -5.01 -15.19
N ILE A 109 14.47 -6.22 -15.19
CA ILE A 109 14.55 -7.07 -13.99
C ILE A 109 15.62 -6.57 -13.03
N GLU A 110 16.84 -6.35 -13.54
CA GLU A 110 17.97 -5.87 -12.73
C GLU A 110 17.68 -4.49 -12.12
N ASN A 111 17.18 -3.57 -12.92
CA ASN A 111 16.85 -2.22 -12.47
C ASN A 111 15.70 -2.20 -11.45
N PHE A 112 14.73 -3.10 -11.59
CA PHE A 112 13.67 -3.24 -10.60
C PHE A 112 14.21 -3.78 -9.26
N ILE A 113 15.02 -4.84 -9.29
CA ILE A 113 15.67 -5.40 -8.09
C ILE A 113 16.61 -4.37 -7.46
N TYR A 114 17.38 -3.66 -8.27
CA TYR A 114 18.25 -2.58 -7.80
C TYR A 114 17.46 -1.48 -7.07
N SER A 115 16.31 -1.06 -7.61
CA SER A 115 15.44 -0.06 -6.98
C SER A 115 14.89 -0.54 -5.63
N LEU A 116 14.50 -1.82 -5.53
CA LEU A 116 14.06 -2.43 -4.27
C LEU A 116 15.20 -2.49 -3.24
N SER A 117 16.38 -2.94 -3.66
CA SER A 117 17.55 -3.06 -2.79
C SER A 117 18.02 -1.68 -2.28
N THR A 118 18.05 -0.69 -3.15
CA THR A 118 18.41 0.69 -2.79
C THR A 118 17.41 1.30 -1.82
N MET A 119 16.12 1.00 -1.97
CA MET A 119 15.08 1.48 -1.07
C MET A 119 15.17 0.82 0.31
N SER A 120 15.50 -0.47 0.39
CA SER A 120 15.64 -1.21 1.65
C SER A 120 16.93 -0.89 2.39
N ASN A 121 18.00 -0.56 1.66
CA ASN A 121 19.32 -0.26 2.21
C ASN A 121 19.70 1.22 2.04
N TYR A 122 18.73 2.12 2.15
CA TYR A 122 18.98 3.53 1.96
C TYR A 122 19.88 4.10 3.05
N ASN A 123 21.09 4.47 2.65
CA ASN A 123 22.15 4.92 3.54
C ASN A 123 22.02 6.43 3.81
N TRP A 124 21.21 6.79 4.78
CA TRP A 124 21.05 8.17 5.18
C TRP A 124 21.95 8.50 6.37
N ASN A 125 23.12 9.03 6.09
CA ASN A 125 24.10 9.41 7.10
C ASN A 125 23.79 10.81 7.63
N ALA A 126 22.83 10.93 8.54
CA ALA A 126 22.44 12.20 9.13
C ALA A 126 22.16 12.05 10.63
N SER A 127 22.26 13.16 11.36
CA SER A 127 21.85 13.23 12.77
C SER A 127 20.40 13.71 12.86
N VAL A 128 19.60 13.02 13.66
CA VAL A 128 18.20 13.35 13.94
C VAL A 128 18.09 13.86 15.37
N PHE A 129 17.46 15.01 15.55
CA PHE A 129 17.15 15.54 16.89
C PHE A 129 15.86 14.85 17.39
N TYR A 130 15.98 14.11 18.49
CA TYR A 130 14.89 13.36 19.06
C TYR A 130 14.94 13.37 20.58
N LEU A 131 13.81 13.75 21.23
CA LEU A 131 13.68 13.84 22.69
C LEU A 131 14.83 14.60 23.39
N GLY A 132 15.25 15.73 22.81
CA GLY A 132 16.28 16.59 23.40
C GLY A 132 17.73 16.14 23.13
N LYS A 133 17.95 15.07 22.34
CA LYS A 133 19.28 14.55 21.99
C LYS A 133 19.43 14.36 20.49
N PHE A 134 20.68 14.48 20.00
CA PHE A 134 21.00 14.10 18.63
C PHE A 134 21.31 12.60 18.58
N HIS A 135 20.58 11.87 17.75
CA HIS A 135 20.80 10.45 17.47
C HIS A 135 21.26 10.31 16.02
N HIS A 136 22.23 9.43 15.80
CA HIS A 136 22.61 9.04 14.44
C HIS A 136 21.45 8.22 13.82
N SER A 137 21.18 8.43 12.53
CA SER A 137 20.04 7.79 11.83
C SER A 137 20.00 6.25 11.92
N TYR A 138 21.19 5.61 12.08
CA TYR A 138 21.31 4.16 12.25
C TYR A 138 20.95 3.65 13.66
N TYR A 139 21.00 4.51 14.68
CA TYR A 139 20.80 4.13 16.09
C TYR A 139 19.53 4.77 16.66
N LEU A 140 18.49 4.95 15.82
CA LEU A 140 17.22 5.47 16.30
C LEU A 140 16.50 4.44 17.16
N PRO A 141 15.90 4.84 18.30
CA PRO A 141 15.12 3.96 19.15
C PRO A 141 13.93 3.36 18.37
N TRP A 142 13.54 2.12 18.68
CA TRP A 142 12.42 1.42 18.05
C TRP A 142 11.09 2.22 18.09
N HIS A 143 10.89 3.00 19.15
CA HIS A 143 9.68 3.83 19.33
C HIS A 143 9.70 5.16 18.57
N TYR A 144 10.82 5.50 17.91
CA TYR A 144 10.99 6.77 17.19
C TYR A 144 9.83 7.05 16.23
N SER A 145 9.48 6.09 15.37
CA SER A 145 8.43 6.25 14.37
C SER A 145 7.05 6.46 15.01
N ILE A 146 6.75 5.75 16.10
CA ILE A 146 5.47 5.86 16.81
C ILE A 146 5.32 7.25 17.43
N VAL A 147 6.35 7.70 18.14
CA VAL A 147 6.36 9.03 18.77
C VAL A 147 6.29 10.12 17.71
N TRP A 148 7.02 9.97 16.60
CA TRP A 148 7.01 10.93 15.50
C TRP A 148 5.63 11.04 14.84
N ILE A 149 4.93 9.93 14.62
CA ILE A 149 3.55 9.92 14.14
C ILE A 149 2.61 10.64 15.14
N ALA A 150 2.77 10.39 16.43
CA ALA A 150 1.94 11.02 17.46
C ALA A 150 2.13 12.53 17.54
N ILE A 151 3.38 13.01 17.45
CA ILE A 151 3.70 14.45 17.54
C ILE A 151 3.32 15.20 16.25
N SER A 152 3.49 14.56 15.09
CA SER A 152 3.32 15.22 13.80
C SER A 152 1.87 15.29 13.30
N ASN A 153 0.96 14.60 13.97
CA ASN A 153 -0.45 14.63 13.62
C ASN A 153 -1.31 15.35 14.69
N SER A 154 -2.48 15.83 14.29
CA SER A 154 -3.41 16.40 15.25
C SER A 154 -3.91 15.33 16.23
N ILE A 155 -4.19 15.71 17.45
CA ILE A 155 -4.68 14.80 18.52
C ILE A 155 -5.91 14.02 18.05
N GLY A 156 -6.84 14.65 17.33
CA GLY A 156 -8.01 13.97 16.78
C GLY A 156 -7.66 12.82 15.83
N VAL A 157 -6.66 13.01 14.95
CA VAL A 157 -6.19 11.95 14.04
C VAL A 157 -5.54 10.81 14.82
N VAL A 158 -4.74 11.12 15.84
CA VAL A 158 -4.10 10.12 16.70
C VAL A 158 -5.16 9.26 17.41
N ILE A 159 -6.18 9.89 17.98
CA ILE A 159 -7.31 9.19 18.62
C ILE A 159 -8.04 8.28 17.61
N LEU A 160 -8.32 8.76 16.40
CA LEU A 160 -8.97 7.97 15.35
C LEU A 160 -8.11 6.77 14.92
N ILE A 161 -6.79 6.91 14.85
CA ILE A 161 -5.86 5.81 14.56
C ILE A 161 -5.99 4.73 15.64
N PHE A 162 -5.98 5.09 16.92
CA PHE A 162 -6.13 4.12 18.03
C PHE A 162 -7.46 3.38 17.96
N PHE A 163 -8.57 4.10 17.75
CA PHE A 163 -9.89 3.48 17.58
C PHE A 163 -9.95 2.56 16.37
N SER A 164 -9.36 2.97 15.24
CA SER A 164 -9.33 2.16 14.02
C SER A 164 -8.54 0.86 14.23
N ILE A 165 -7.40 0.94 14.91
CA ILE A 165 -6.59 -0.24 15.27
C ILE A 165 -7.39 -1.17 16.20
N ALA A 166 -8.05 -0.65 17.22
CA ALA A 166 -8.85 -1.44 18.15
C ALA A 166 -10.02 -2.17 17.43
N ILE A 167 -10.74 -1.46 16.55
CA ILE A 167 -11.81 -2.04 15.75
C ILE A 167 -11.28 -3.12 14.80
N PHE A 168 -10.14 -2.86 14.16
CA PHE A 168 -9.49 -3.80 13.25
C PHE A 168 -9.08 -5.09 13.96
N PHE A 169 -8.41 -4.98 15.11
CA PHE A 169 -8.06 -6.15 15.93
C PHE A 169 -9.29 -6.93 16.39
N ARG A 170 -10.33 -6.25 16.86
CA ARG A 170 -11.59 -6.89 17.25
C ARG A 170 -12.21 -7.65 16.08
N ARG A 171 -12.22 -7.08 14.87
CA ARG A 171 -12.74 -7.75 13.66
C ARG A 171 -11.91 -8.96 13.29
N ILE A 172 -10.59 -8.87 13.35
CA ILE A 172 -9.68 -10.01 13.08
C ILE A 172 -9.93 -11.13 14.11
N LEU A 173 -9.91 -10.80 15.39
CA LEU A 173 -10.16 -11.78 16.45
C LEU A 173 -11.51 -12.49 16.27
N ASN A 174 -12.56 -11.72 15.99
CA ASN A 174 -13.89 -12.28 15.73
C ASN A 174 -13.89 -13.19 14.49
N ARG A 175 -13.09 -12.91 13.47
CA ARG A 175 -12.95 -13.80 12.30
C ARG A 175 -12.20 -15.08 12.65
N PHE A 176 -11.09 -14.99 13.37
CA PHE A 176 -10.36 -16.19 13.82
C PHE A 176 -11.24 -17.08 14.70
N LEU A 177 -11.99 -16.51 15.64
CA LEU A 177 -12.91 -17.25 16.49
C LEU A 177 -14.04 -17.92 15.69
N LYS A 178 -14.57 -17.25 14.67
CA LYS A 178 -15.58 -17.79 13.77
C LYS A 178 -15.08 -18.87 12.81
N ILE A 179 -13.81 -18.83 12.42
CA ILE A 179 -13.19 -19.90 11.61
C ILE A 179 -13.08 -21.19 12.42
N THR A 180 -12.95 -21.09 13.75
CA THR A 180 -12.91 -22.26 14.66
C THR A 180 -14.30 -22.89 14.84
N GLU A 181 -15.38 -22.15 14.65
CA GLU A 181 -16.76 -22.66 14.66
C GLU A 181 -17.18 -23.02 13.21
N LYS A 182 -17.24 -24.30 12.93
CA LYS A 182 -17.35 -25.02 11.64
C LYS A 182 -18.48 -24.63 10.68
N ASN A 183 -19.19 -23.52 10.82
CA ASN A 183 -20.39 -23.16 10.05
C ASN A 183 -20.46 -21.69 9.68
N ILE A 184 -19.57 -21.17 8.80
CA ILE A 184 -19.76 -19.79 8.34
C ILE A 184 -19.41 -19.64 6.87
N GLU A 185 -20.45 -19.27 6.09
CA GLU A 185 -20.31 -18.66 4.79
C GLU A 185 -19.53 -17.36 4.91
N PHE A 186 -18.33 -17.34 4.36
CA PHE A 186 -17.47 -16.16 4.28
C PHE A 186 -18.01 -15.23 3.19
N SER A 187 -18.79 -14.24 3.57
CA SER A 187 -19.03 -13.10 2.70
C SER A 187 -18.12 -11.93 3.13
N PHE A 188 -17.10 -11.67 2.34
CA PHE A 188 -16.14 -10.56 2.57
C PHE A 188 -16.81 -9.17 2.46
N TRP A 189 -18.01 -9.10 1.86
CA TRP A 189 -18.64 -7.88 1.35
C TRP A 189 -20.08 -7.63 1.83
N LYS A 190 -20.51 -8.27 2.91
CA LYS A 190 -21.78 -7.93 3.58
C LYS A 190 -21.58 -6.98 4.73
#